data_bf89a4109132d8838cb17be2f3715a56
#
_entry.id   bf89a4109132d8838cb17be2f3715a56
#
_cell.length_a   1.000
_cell.length_b   1.000
_cell.length_c   1.000
_cell.angle_alpha   90.00
_cell.angle_beta   90.00
_cell.angle_gamma   90.00
#
_symmetry.space_group_name_H-M   'P 1'
#
loop_
_entity.id
_entity.type
_entity.pdbx_description
1 polymer ?
#
loop_
_entity_poly.entity_id
_entity_poly.type
_entity_poly.pdbx_seq_one_letter_code
_entity_poly.pdbx_strand_id
1 'polypeptide(L)'
;MSFPEVTAANVAEVLHNDRMVIAGVDVDGQLRGKLMKKSKFLSIATGGFGFCSIIFGWDQQDTGYPKELAICNEENGYRDLIAVPDLSSVRRIRWENKVPFFLLSFLDPDTQEPVCACPRGLLKNATAKVEAAGHFAMAENMFDGNRPSSSEYEFGHFRIPGDSFSPERAASGITSFIQNNSVDSLPSLTEGMFGYSMTRSLHSENYHDGILDACEQFRCNIEEWRAKSGPGAFEATLQCSEAKDMADKASLCKYVVKAYGIKHGITPCFMAKPRHELPGNGGHMNISLITADGKSAFTRDTPDPSPPYPDVAHLSDLGRQFLTGLLVGLPDIMPLFAPTINSYKRLVEDLWAPNTVSWGLEHRAASIRLITPPTANANATRFEIRVPGADANPHFVLAAIIALGWRGVEKKLEIPVPPLPKGEDMSSSSDKSMPLAKALKEAVATFTRLDSVAREVFGDSFVEHFGGTREYKIQLWEEAVTD
;
A
#
# COMPACT_ATOMS: atom_id res chain seq x y z
N MET A 1 -13.31 -6.84 -22.76
CA MET A 1 -13.28 -8.30 -22.98
C MET A 1 -12.56 -8.92 -21.80
N SER A 2 -13.25 -9.79 -21.04
CA SER A 2 -12.62 -10.52 -19.92
C SER A 2 -11.49 -11.38 -20.47
N PHE A 3 -10.36 -11.36 -19.78
CA PHE A 3 -9.26 -12.27 -20.09
C PHE A 3 -9.73 -13.69 -19.80
N PRO A 4 -9.48 -14.67 -20.69
CA PRO A 4 -9.72 -16.05 -20.35
C PRO A 4 -8.90 -16.41 -19.11
N GLU A 5 -9.45 -17.22 -18.23
CA GLU A 5 -8.70 -17.75 -17.11
C GLU A 5 -7.45 -18.49 -17.61
N VAL A 6 -6.28 -18.09 -17.15
CA VAL A 6 -5.00 -18.71 -17.53
C VAL A 6 -4.59 -19.71 -16.46
N THR A 7 -4.49 -20.96 -16.87
CA THR A 7 -4.08 -22.08 -16.05
C THR A 7 -2.85 -22.77 -16.64
N ALA A 8 -2.23 -23.67 -15.90
CA ALA A 8 -1.13 -24.48 -16.39
C ALA A 8 -1.50 -25.29 -17.65
N ALA A 9 -2.76 -25.70 -17.77
CA ALA A 9 -3.23 -26.49 -18.89
C ALA A 9 -3.39 -25.69 -20.20
N ASN A 10 -3.77 -24.41 -20.13
CA ASN A 10 -4.10 -23.60 -21.30
C ASN A 10 -3.12 -22.43 -21.58
N VAL A 11 -2.15 -22.20 -20.73
CA VAL A 11 -1.24 -21.04 -20.80
C VAL A 11 -0.52 -20.94 -22.16
N ALA A 12 -0.15 -22.08 -22.75
CA ALA A 12 0.54 -22.13 -24.03
C ALA A 12 -0.36 -21.63 -25.19
N GLU A 13 -1.66 -21.91 -25.11
CA GLU A 13 -2.66 -21.57 -26.13
C GLU A 13 -3.15 -20.13 -26.00
N VAL A 14 -3.34 -19.67 -24.77
CA VAL A 14 -3.86 -18.32 -24.46
C VAL A 14 -2.83 -17.22 -24.75
N LEU A 15 -1.54 -17.54 -24.63
CA LEU A 15 -0.46 -16.58 -24.83
C LEU A 15 0.00 -16.59 -26.30
N HIS A 16 -0.36 -15.54 -27.03
CA HIS A 16 0.04 -15.38 -28.44
C HIS A 16 1.33 -14.57 -28.65
N ASN A 17 1.78 -13.85 -27.62
CA ASN A 17 3.01 -13.03 -27.70
C ASN A 17 4.24 -13.89 -27.51
N ASP A 18 5.34 -13.53 -28.20
CA ASP A 18 6.64 -14.21 -28.04
C ASP A 18 7.40 -13.82 -26.77
N ARG A 19 6.93 -12.80 -26.06
CA ARG A 19 7.58 -12.23 -24.86
C ARG A 19 6.56 -12.05 -23.74
N MET A 20 7.03 -12.22 -22.51
CA MET A 20 6.28 -12.05 -21.26
C MET A 20 7.08 -11.19 -20.30
N VAL A 21 6.42 -10.29 -19.58
CA VAL A 21 7.00 -9.61 -18.43
C VAL A 21 6.58 -10.37 -17.18
N ILE A 22 7.53 -10.61 -16.30
CA ILE A 22 7.31 -11.21 -14.98
C ILE A 22 7.93 -10.31 -13.93
N ALA A 23 7.24 -10.01 -12.85
CA ALA A 23 7.76 -9.18 -11.77
C ALA A 23 7.20 -9.59 -10.41
N GLY A 24 8.06 -9.52 -9.38
CA GLY A 24 7.67 -9.60 -7.99
C GLY A 24 7.78 -8.24 -7.30
N VAL A 25 7.23 -8.14 -6.12
CA VAL A 25 7.26 -6.94 -5.30
C VAL A 25 8.33 -7.10 -4.24
N ASP A 26 9.26 -6.13 -4.13
CA ASP A 26 10.27 -6.10 -3.07
C ASP A 26 9.76 -5.47 -1.77
N VAL A 27 10.60 -5.37 -0.75
CA VAL A 27 10.22 -4.83 0.57
C VAL A 27 9.76 -3.37 0.52
N ASP A 28 10.23 -2.60 -0.45
CA ASP A 28 9.87 -1.18 -0.66
C ASP A 28 8.66 -1.00 -1.60
N GLY A 29 8.02 -2.10 -2.02
CA GLY A 29 6.86 -2.06 -2.90
C GLY A 29 7.21 -1.80 -4.38
N GLN A 30 8.50 -1.93 -4.77
CA GLN A 30 8.91 -1.79 -6.16
C GLN A 30 8.76 -3.11 -6.91
N LEU A 31 8.39 -3.00 -8.19
CA LEU A 31 8.34 -4.17 -9.07
C LEU A 31 9.76 -4.50 -9.56
N ARG A 32 10.24 -5.69 -9.23
CA ARG A 32 11.51 -6.25 -9.69
C ARG A 32 11.23 -7.43 -10.62
N GLY A 33 11.70 -7.37 -11.86
CA GLY A 33 11.29 -8.38 -12.84
C GLY A 33 12.17 -8.51 -14.05
N LYS A 34 11.71 -9.32 -14.99
CA LYS A 34 12.42 -9.67 -16.23
C LYS A 34 11.47 -9.72 -17.41
N LEU A 35 11.96 -9.37 -18.59
CA LEU A 35 11.35 -9.71 -19.87
C LEU A 35 11.85 -11.11 -20.31
N MET A 36 10.94 -12.01 -20.63
CA MET A 36 11.25 -13.40 -20.92
C MET A 36 10.62 -13.85 -22.24
N LYS A 37 11.28 -14.74 -22.98
CA LYS A 37 10.68 -15.41 -24.15
C LYS A 37 9.59 -16.39 -23.73
N LYS A 38 8.54 -16.53 -24.56
CA LYS A 38 7.43 -17.46 -24.31
C LYS A 38 7.91 -18.89 -24.01
N SER A 39 8.86 -19.42 -24.79
CA SER A 39 9.37 -20.78 -24.57
C SER A 39 9.97 -20.98 -23.19
N LYS A 40 10.74 -19.98 -22.71
CA LYS A 40 11.31 -20.01 -21.35
C LYS A 40 10.22 -19.87 -20.29
N PHE A 41 9.26 -18.97 -20.49
CA PHE A 41 8.14 -18.80 -19.56
C PHE A 41 7.35 -20.12 -19.39
N LEU A 42 7.01 -20.78 -20.50
CA LEU A 42 6.27 -22.04 -20.46
C LEU A 42 7.02 -23.16 -19.71
N SER A 43 8.36 -23.17 -19.76
CA SER A 43 9.18 -24.14 -19.03
C SER A 43 9.21 -23.92 -17.51
N ILE A 44 8.79 -22.74 -17.04
CA ILE A 44 8.83 -22.36 -15.62
C ILE A 44 7.45 -22.06 -15.02
N ALA A 45 6.40 -22.08 -15.85
CA ALA A 45 5.07 -21.59 -15.47
C ALA A 45 4.44 -22.35 -14.27
N THR A 46 4.82 -23.59 -14.05
CA THR A 46 4.30 -24.42 -12.96
C THR A 46 5.31 -24.70 -11.85
N GLY A 47 6.59 -24.86 -12.20
CA GLY A 47 7.64 -25.20 -11.24
C GLY A 47 8.45 -24.01 -10.70
N GLY A 48 8.22 -22.84 -11.25
CA GLY A 48 9.03 -21.68 -10.90
C GLY A 48 10.44 -21.73 -11.48
N PHE A 49 11.29 -20.78 -11.04
CA PHE A 49 12.69 -20.68 -11.47
C PHE A 49 13.52 -19.97 -10.43
N GLY A 50 14.85 -20.14 -10.49
CA GLY A 50 15.79 -19.45 -9.63
C GLY A 50 15.79 -17.93 -9.89
N PHE A 51 15.57 -17.15 -8.84
CA PHE A 51 15.64 -15.69 -8.86
C PHE A 51 16.55 -15.24 -7.72
N CYS A 52 17.53 -14.41 -8.04
CA CYS A 52 18.51 -13.95 -7.05
C CYS A 52 17.84 -13.33 -5.83
N SER A 53 18.19 -13.82 -4.64
CA SER A 53 17.67 -13.32 -3.37
C SER A 53 18.07 -11.87 -3.07
N ILE A 54 19.03 -11.35 -3.81
CA ILE A 54 19.56 -9.99 -3.61
C ILE A 54 18.49 -8.90 -3.68
N ILE A 55 17.35 -9.13 -4.37
CA ILE A 55 16.21 -8.20 -4.37
C ILE A 55 15.63 -7.93 -2.98
N PHE A 56 15.93 -8.79 -2.00
CA PHE A 56 15.62 -8.61 -0.59
C PHE A 56 16.84 -8.21 0.24
N GLY A 57 18.03 -8.11 -0.37
CA GLY A 57 19.30 -7.79 0.27
C GLY A 57 19.89 -6.44 -0.11
N TRP A 58 19.21 -5.64 -0.93
CA TRP A 58 19.63 -4.29 -1.30
C TRP A 58 18.50 -3.27 -1.23
N ASP A 59 18.87 -1.99 -1.24
CA ASP A 59 17.93 -0.87 -1.20
C ASP A 59 17.41 -0.49 -2.60
N GLN A 60 16.73 0.67 -2.69
CA GLN A 60 16.20 1.19 -3.96
C GLN A 60 17.27 1.68 -4.95
N GLN A 61 18.51 1.83 -4.50
CA GLN A 61 19.67 2.23 -5.33
C GLN A 61 20.59 1.04 -5.63
N ASP A 62 20.11 -0.17 -5.35
CA ASP A 62 20.85 -1.44 -5.52
C ASP A 62 22.14 -1.50 -4.67
N THR A 63 22.14 -0.79 -3.53
CA THR A 63 23.19 -0.89 -2.52
C THR A 63 22.85 -1.99 -1.53
N GLY A 64 23.79 -2.92 -1.33
CA GLY A 64 23.62 -4.02 -0.35
C GLY A 64 23.50 -3.49 1.07
N TYR A 65 22.62 -4.09 1.86
CA TYR A 65 22.51 -3.76 3.28
C TYR A 65 23.78 -4.17 4.03
N PRO A 66 24.40 -3.28 4.82
CA PRO A 66 25.64 -3.60 5.57
C PRO A 66 25.41 -4.64 6.67
N LYS A 67 24.20 -4.71 7.23
CA LYS A 67 23.78 -5.78 8.14
C LYS A 67 23.32 -6.97 7.31
N GLU A 68 23.91 -8.12 7.52
CA GLU A 68 23.43 -9.35 6.89
C GLU A 68 22.02 -9.69 7.35
N LEU A 69 21.14 -9.86 6.37
CA LEU A 69 19.73 -10.20 6.58
C LEU A 69 19.49 -11.67 6.23
N ALA A 70 18.53 -12.31 6.91
CA ALA A 70 18.30 -13.75 6.86
C ALA A 70 18.08 -14.33 5.44
N ILE A 71 17.50 -13.55 4.51
CA ILE A 71 17.16 -14.04 3.16
C ILE A 71 18.36 -14.02 2.22
N CYS A 72 19.20 -12.99 2.33
CA CYS A 72 20.33 -12.76 1.40
C CYS A 72 21.55 -12.35 2.20
N ASN A 73 22.49 -13.28 2.37
CA ASN A 73 23.69 -13.10 3.19
C ASN A 73 24.84 -13.99 2.71
N GLU A 74 26.03 -13.79 3.28
CA GLU A 74 27.24 -14.54 2.94
C GLU A 74 27.13 -16.03 3.36
N GLU A 75 26.50 -16.31 4.50
CA GLU A 75 26.34 -17.67 5.02
C GLU A 75 25.54 -18.57 4.07
N ASN A 76 24.46 -18.01 3.45
CA ASN A 76 23.66 -18.74 2.46
C ASN A 76 24.18 -18.59 1.01
N GLY A 77 25.34 -17.94 0.81
CA GLY A 77 25.97 -17.74 -0.49
C GLY A 77 25.13 -16.89 -1.46
N TYR A 78 24.24 -16.02 -0.96
CA TYR A 78 23.33 -15.19 -1.78
C TYR A 78 22.50 -16.03 -2.75
N ARG A 79 22.11 -17.23 -2.32
CA ARG A 79 21.43 -18.24 -3.13
C ARG A 79 20.15 -17.74 -3.79
N ASP A 80 19.75 -18.40 -4.87
CA ASP A 80 18.48 -18.12 -5.52
C ASP A 80 17.29 -18.53 -4.67
N LEU A 81 16.23 -17.74 -4.72
CA LEU A 81 14.88 -18.09 -4.28
C LEU A 81 14.14 -18.76 -5.44
N ILE A 82 13.05 -19.46 -5.15
CA ILE A 82 12.14 -19.96 -6.17
C ILE A 82 11.09 -18.89 -6.46
N ALA A 83 11.16 -18.28 -7.64
CA ALA A 83 10.13 -17.36 -8.12
C ALA A 83 9.06 -18.13 -8.88
N VAL A 84 7.83 -18.10 -8.40
CA VAL A 84 6.68 -18.80 -9.00
C VAL A 84 5.74 -17.79 -9.64
N PRO A 85 5.48 -17.88 -10.97
CA PRO A 85 4.50 -17.04 -11.63
C PRO A 85 3.07 -17.36 -11.16
N ASP A 86 2.33 -16.33 -10.78
CA ASP A 86 0.91 -16.44 -10.53
C ASP A 86 0.16 -16.31 -11.87
N LEU A 87 -0.31 -17.43 -12.42
CA LEU A 87 -0.99 -17.45 -13.71
C LEU A 87 -2.33 -16.69 -13.68
N SER A 88 -3.02 -16.65 -12.54
CA SER A 88 -4.27 -15.90 -12.37
C SER A 88 -4.04 -14.39 -12.43
N SER A 89 -2.82 -13.95 -12.15
CA SER A 89 -2.41 -12.55 -12.17
C SER A 89 -2.19 -11.99 -13.58
N VAL A 90 -2.40 -12.77 -14.65
CA VAL A 90 -2.15 -12.34 -16.02
C VAL A 90 -2.80 -11.02 -16.38
N ARG A 91 -2.03 -10.12 -16.99
CA ARG A 91 -2.46 -8.81 -17.49
C ARG A 91 -1.77 -8.52 -18.82
N ARG A 92 -2.22 -7.50 -19.57
CA ARG A 92 -1.56 -7.06 -20.80
C ARG A 92 -1.10 -5.62 -20.69
N ILE A 93 0.18 -5.38 -20.88
CA ILE A 93 0.76 -4.04 -20.88
C ILE A 93 0.35 -3.33 -22.17
N ARG A 94 -0.69 -2.50 -22.11
CA ARG A 94 -1.28 -1.80 -23.29
C ARG A 94 -0.23 -0.96 -24.04
N TRP A 95 0.60 -0.27 -23.30
CA TRP A 95 1.61 0.66 -23.86
C TRP A 95 2.89 -0.03 -24.34
N GLU A 96 2.98 -1.36 -24.25
CA GLU A 96 4.08 -2.19 -24.72
C GLU A 96 3.57 -3.33 -25.62
N ASN A 97 2.87 -3.00 -26.69
CA ASN A 97 2.36 -3.98 -27.66
C ASN A 97 1.54 -5.13 -27.05
N LYS A 98 0.81 -4.85 -25.96
CA LYS A 98 -0.01 -5.83 -25.23
C LYS A 98 0.77 -7.05 -24.73
N VAL A 99 2.05 -6.86 -24.39
CA VAL A 99 2.87 -7.94 -23.80
C VAL A 99 2.20 -8.45 -22.52
N PRO A 100 2.02 -9.77 -22.35
CA PRO A 100 1.51 -10.36 -21.12
C PRO A 100 2.44 -10.08 -19.95
N PHE A 101 1.85 -9.79 -18.81
CA PHE A 101 2.51 -9.54 -17.53
C PHE A 101 1.99 -10.50 -16.47
N PHE A 102 2.88 -11.02 -15.64
CA PHE A 102 2.57 -11.91 -14.52
C PHE A 102 3.27 -11.45 -13.25
N LEU A 103 2.57 -11.53 -12.13
CA LEU A 103 3.17 -11.34 -10.82
C LEU A 103 3.87 -12.62 -10.34
N LEU A 104 4.92 -12.43 -9.53
CA LEU A 104 5.70 -13.49 -8.91
C LEU A 104 5.45 -13.55 -7.41
N SER A 105 5.49 -14.75 -6.84
CA SER A 105 5.70 -15.00 -5.42
C SER A 105 7.06 -15.66 -5.23
N PHE A 106 7.71 -15.41 -4.08
CA PHE A 106 9.05 -15.94 -3.79
C PHE A 106 8.97 -16.95 -2.66
N LEU A 107 9.48 -18.15 -2.93
CA LEU A 107 9.52 -19.25 -1.98
C LEU A 107 10.95 -19.55 -1.59
N ASP A 108 11.14 -20.01 -0.38
CA ASP A 108 12.39 -20.59 0.08
C ASP A 108 12.63 -21.92 -0.61
N PRO A 109 13.84 -22.20 -1.16
CA PRO A 109 14.10 -23.39 -1.92
C PRO A 109 14.07 -24.69 -1.09
N ASP A 110 14.32 -24.62 0.21
CA ASP A 110 14.35 -25.79 1.08
C ASP A 110 12.96 -26.13 1.62
N THR A 111 12.21 -25.11 2.08
CA THR A 111 10.91 -25.31 2.72
C THR A 111 9.74 -25.24 1.74
N GLN A 112 9.91 -24.66 0.58
CA GLN A 112 8.85 -24.35 -0.41
C GLN A 112 7.76 -23.40 0.11
N GLU A 113 7.99 -22.79 1.28
CA GLU A 113 7.10 -21.78 1.87
C GLU A 113 7.51 -20.37 1.40
N PRO A 114 6.59 -19.40 1.44
CA PRO A 114 6.94 -18.02 1.13
C PRO A 114 8.06 -17.51 2.03
N VAL A 115 9.09 -16.89 1.45
CA VAL A 115 10.12 -16.22 2.25
C VAL A 115 9.49 -15.12 3.11
N CYS A 116 10.01 -14.93 4.33
CA CYS A 116 9.39 -14.07 5.35
C CYS A 116 9.12 -12.63 4.85
N ALA A 117 9.97 -12.08 3.99
CA ALA A 117 9.82 -10.72 3.44
C ALA A 117 9.13 -10.68 2.06
N CYS A 118 8.62 -11.79 1.54
CA CYS A 118 7.80 -11.77 0.33
C CYS A 118 6.47 -11.05 0.60
N PRO A 119 6.21 -9.86 0.03
CA PRO A 119 5.03 -9.08 0.39
C PRO A 119 3.72 -9.81 0.08
N ARG A 120 3.62 -10.46 -1.08
CA ARG A 120 2.45 -11.28 -1.44
C ARG A 120 2.28 -12.49 -0.52
N GLY A 121 3.39 -13.12 -0.11
CA GLY A 121 3.39 -14.26 0.82
C GLY A 121 2.90 -13.85 2.20
N LEU A 122 3.41 -12.74 2.75
CA LEU A 122 3.02 -12.24 4.06
C LEU A 122 1.50 -11.91 4.11
N LEU A 123 0.98 -11.24 3.08
CA LEU A 123 -0.45 -10.94 2.99
C LEU A 123 -1.30 -12.21 2.85
N LYS A 124 -0.86 -13.18 2.05
CA LYS A 124 -1.52 -14.47 1.92
C LYS A 124 -1.63 -15.20 3.28
N ASN A 125 -0.56 -15.17 4.07
CA ASN A 125 -0.55 -15.79 5.40
C ASN A 125 -1.49 -15.06 6.38
N ALA A 126 -1.56 -13.72 6.32
CA ALA A 126 -2.47 -12.94 7.15
C ALA A 126 -3.94 -13.20 6.80
N THR A 127 -4.29 -13.25 5.50
CA THR A 127 -5.67 -13.53 5.06
C THR A 127 -6.08 -14.97 5.34
N ALA A 128 -5.18 -15.95 5.23
CA ALA A 128 -5.49 -17.36 5.45
C ALA A 128 -6.06 -17.65 6.85
N LYS A 129 -5.59 -16.92 7.88
CA LYS A 129 -6.13 -17.06 9.25
C LYS A 129 -7.60 -16.63 9.34
N VAL A 130 -7.93 -15.55 8.66
CA VAL A 130 -9.29 -15.00 8.61
C VAL A 130 -10.22 -15.90 7.79
N GLU A 131 -9.72 -16.39 6.64
CA GLU A 131 -10.42 -17.32 5.76
C GLU A 131 -10.73 -18.66 6.45
N ALA A 132 -9.79 -19.19 7.24
CA ALA A 132 -9.97 -20.40 8.04
C ALA A 132 -11.09 -20.27 9.09
N ALA A 133 -11.40 -19.05 9.53
CA ALA A 133 -12.50 -18.74 10.41
C ALA A 133 -13.83 -18.43 9.68
N GLY A 134 -13.87 -18.60 8.35
CA GLY A 134 -15.06 -18.39 7.54
C GLY A 134 -15.33 -16.92 7.19
N HIS A 135 -14.34 -16.04 7.30
CA HIS A 135 -14.44 -14.64 6.93
C HIS A 135 -13.49 -14.30 5.78
N PHE A 136 -13.83 -13.29 5.00
CA PHE A 136 -13.01 -12.82 3.89
C PHE A 136 -12.69 -11.34 4.08
N ALA A 137 -11.40 -11.02 4.01
CA ALA A 137 -10.94 -9.64 4.12
C ALA A 137 -11.12 -8.93 2.78
N MET A 138 -12.01 -7.95 2.77
CA MET A 138 -12.25 -7.07 1.63
C MET A 138 -11.56 -5.74 1.88
N ALA A 139 -10.69 -5.39 0.99
CA ALA A 139 -10.28 -4.00 0.85
C ALA A 139 -11.36 -3.34 0.01
N GLU A 140 -12.52 -3.23 0.66
CA GLU A 140 -13.80 -2.69 0.31
C GLU A 140 -14.90 -3.56 -0.32
N ASN A 141 -16.14 -3.09 -0.15
CA ASN A 141 -17.37 -3.86 -0.24
C ASN A 141 -17.91 -4.08 -1.65
N MET A 142 -18.31 -5.31 -1.95
CA MET A 142 -18.94 -5.77 -3.19
C MET A 142 -20.47 -5.82 -3.14
N PHE A 143 -21.20 -4.83 -2.64
CA PHE A 143 -22.67 -4.88 -2.81
C PHE A 143 -23.29 -3.52 -3.11
N ASP A 144 -23.94 -3.49 -4.28
CA ASP A 144 -24.93 -2.51 -4.74
C ASP A 144 -24.47 -1.09 -5.12
N GLY A 145 -24.83 -0.66 -6.32
CA GLY A 145 -24.49 0.53 -7.09
C GLY A 145 -24.48 1.93 -6.47
N ASN A 146 -24.30 2.05 -5.17
CA ASN A 146 -24.35 3.36 -4.48
C ASN A 146 -23.29 3.46 -3.37
N ARG A 147 -22.01 3.14 -3.66
CA ARG A 147 -20.98 3.10 -2.61
C ARG A 147 -19.73 3.86 -2.96
N PRO A 148 -19.39 4.87 -2.16
CA PRO A 148 -18.06 5.43 -2.17
C PRO A 148 -17.20 4.67 -1.18
N SER A 149 -16.15 4.06 -1.60
CA SER A 149 -14.87 3.99 -0.94
C SER A 149 -14.01 2.82 -1.39
N SER A 150 -12.73 3.01 -1.31
CA SER A 150 -11.71 2.26 -2.00
C SER A 150 -10.36 2.58 -1.37
N SER A 151 -9.33 1.85 -1.69
CA SER A 151 -7.98 2.28 -1.34
C SER A 151 -7.65 3.55 -2.11
N GLU A 152 -7.36 4.61 -1.37
CA GLU A 152 -7.07 5.93 -1.91
C GLU A 152 -5.55 6.13 -1.94
N TYR A 153 -5.03 6.49 -3.12
CA TYR A 153 -3.63 6.88 -3.29
C TYR A 153 -3.55 8.33 -3.75
N GLU A 154 -3.00 9.17 -2.90
CA GLU A 154 -2.64 10.54 -3.21
C GLU A 154 -1.24 10.59 -3.79
N PHE A 155 -1.01 11.39 -4.80
CA PHE A 155 0.31 11.59 -5.40
C PHE A 155 0.43 12.95 -6.06
N GLY A 156 1.63 13.50 -5.98
CA GLY A 156 1.99 14.75 -6.65
C GLY A 156 2.46 14.50 -8.08
N HIS A 157 2.35 15.51 -8.93
CA HIS A 157 2.90 15.47 -10.29
C HIS A 157 3.79 16.68 -10.53
N PHE A 158 4.94 16.42 -11.14
CA PHE A 158 5.89 17.45 -11.54
C PHE A 158 6.10 17.39 -13.04
N ARG A 159 6.21 18.57 -13.68
CA ARG A 159 6.64 18.65 -15.08
C ARG A 159 8.14 18.49 -15.17
N ILE A 160 8.59 17.79 -16.21
CA ILE A 160 10.02 17.72 -16.51
C ILE A 160 10.38 19.00 -17.25
N PRO A 161 11.31 19.83 -16.72
CA PRO A 161 11.76 21.02 -17.42
C PRO A 161 12.52 20.67 -18.71
N GLY A 162 12.14 21.30 -19.84
CA GLY A 162 12.84 21.15 -21.11
C GLY A 162 11.90 21.17 -22.33
N ASP A 163 12.37 21.76 -23.43
CA ASP A 163 11.59 22.03 -24.66
C ASP A 163 11.39 20.85 -25.59
N SER A 164 11.91 19.66 -25.28
CA SER A 164 11.84 18.53 -26.22
C SER A 164 11.45 17.22 -25.52
N PHE A 165 10.24 16.81 -25.81
CA PHE A 165 9.65 15.55 -25.41
C PHE A 165 10.28 14.36 -26.15
N SER A 166 11.25 13.68 -25.54
CA SER A 166 11.49 12.27 -25.81
C SER A 166 11.51 11.51 -24.47
N PRO A 167 10.97 10.29 -24.41
CA PRO A 167 11.01 9.46 -23.20
C PRO A 167 12.44 9.25 -22.68
N GLU A 168 13.42 9.23 -23.57
CA GLU A 168 14.84 9.05 -23.25
C GLU A 168 15.44 10.30 -22.57
N ARG A 169 14.95 11.49 -22.88
CA ARG A 169 15.37 12.76 -22.27
C ARG A 169 14.61 13.08 -21.00
N ALA A 170 13.43 12.50 -20.81
CA ALA A 170 12.61 12.74 -19.64
C ALA A 170 13.30 12.29 -18.34
N ALA A 171 13.87 11.09 -18.30
CA ALA A 171 14.59 10.59 -17.13
C ALA A 171 15.87 11.39 -16.84
N SER A 172 16.64 11.75 -17.87
CA SER A 172 17.85 12.56 -17.73
C SER A 172 17.53 14.01 -17.35
N GLY A 173 16.38 14.54 -17.75
CA GLY A 173 15.95 15.91 -17.47
C GLY A 173 15.75 16.19 -15.99
N ILE A 174 15.10 15.29 -15.24
CA ILE A 174 14.93 15.43 -13.80
C ILE A 174 16.26 15.33 -13.05
N THR A 175 17.07 14.34 -13.38
CA THR A 175 18.39 14.18 -12.74
C THR A 175 19.25 15.42 -12.93
N SER A 176 19.32 15.92 -14.16
CA SER A 176 20.07 17.16 -14.48
C SER A 176 19.48 18.39 -13.77
N PHE A 177 18.14 18.47 -13.65
CA PHE A 177 17.49 19.57 -12.95
C PHE A 177 17.83 19.56 -11.46
N ILE A 178 17.69 18.43 -10.78
CA ILE A 178 17.94 18.29 -9.34
C ILE A 178 19.41 18.50 -8.98
N GLN A 179 20.34 18.15 -9.88
CA GLN A 179 21.77 18.42 -9.67
C GLN A 179 22.10 19.92 -9.61
N ASN A 180 21.29 20.77 -10.23
CA ASN A 180 21.55 22.20 -10.36
C ASN A 180 20.51 23.08 -9.67
N ASN A 181 19.41 22.49 -9.15
CA ASN A 181 18.30 23.22 -8.55
C ASN A 181 17.76 22.45 -7.35
N SER A 182 17.11 23.17 -6.42
CA SER A 182 16.36 22.55 -5.35
C SER A 182 15.17 21.73 -5.91
N VAL A 183 14.86 20.62 -5.26
CA VAL A 183 13.66 19.81 -5.54
C VAL A 183 12.37 20.64 -5.43
N ASP A 184 12.35 21.63 -4.54
CA ASP A 184 11.21 22.55 -4.37
C ASP A 184 10.98 23.46 -5.57
N SER A 185 12.01 23.61 -6.44
CA SER A 185 11.91 24.39 -7.67
C SER A 185 11.30 23.59 -8.84
N LEU A 186 11.06 22.29 -8.71
CA LEU A 186 10.41 21.49 -9.75
C LEU A 186 9.02 22.05 -10.07
N PRO A 187 8.71 22.38 -11.33
CA PRO A 187 7.37 22.87 -11.67
C PRO A 187 6.31 21.80 -11.41
N SER A 188 5.27 22.16 -10.69
CA SER A 188 4.11 21.28 -10.52
C SER A 188 3.29 21.19 -11.81
N LEU A 189 2.56 20.08 -11.98
CA LEU A 189 1.66 19.91 -13.14
C LEU A 189 0.56 20.96 -13.17
N THR A 190 0.05 21.34 -11.99
CA THR A 190 -0.93 22.41 -11.78
C THR A 190 -0.54 23.25 -10.58
N GLU A 191 -0.92 24.53 -10.57
CA GLU A 191 -0.57 25.47 -9.50
C GLU A 191 -1.69 25.62 -8.46
N GLY A 192 -1.32 26.03 -7.23
CA GLY A 192 -2.25 26.43 -6.15
C GLY A 192 -2.94 25.26 -5.43
N MET A 193 -3.78 25.62 -4.45
CA MET A 193 -4.41 24.72 -3.46
C MET A 193 -5.90 24.48 -3.79
N PHE A 194 -6.23 24.00 -4.97
CA PHE A 194 -7.62 23.88 -5.41
C PHE A 194 -8.09 22.42 -5.51
N GLY A 195 -8.38 21.79 -4.36
CA GLY A 195 -8.96 20.46 -4.29
C GLY A 195 -10.33 20.37 -4.94
N TYR A 196 -10.70 19.20 -5.48
CA TYR A 196 -11.94 18.94 -6.22
C TYR A 196 -12.15 19.81 -7.48
N SER A 197 -11.08 20.44 -7.99
CA SER A 197 -11.17 21.27 -9.19
C SER A 197 -11.43 20.43 -10.42
N MET A 198 -12.55 20.68 -11.08
CA MET A 198 -12.88 20.02 -12.35
C MET A 198 -11.96 20.47 -13.51
N THR A 199 -11.50 21.74 -13.48
CA THR A 199 -10.67 22.29 -14.56
C THR A 199 -9.22 21.82 -14.52
N ARG A 200 -8.70 21.39 -13.34
CA ARG A 200 -7.31 20.92 -13.23
C ARG A 200 -7.05 19.67 -14.03
N SER A 201 -7.99 18.75 -14.08
CA SER A 201 -7.86 17.52 -14.86
C SER A 201 -7.74 17.78 -16.36
N LEU A 202 -8.31 18.89 -16.86
CA LEU A 202 -8.25 19.26 -18.27
C LEU A 202 -6.85 19.68 -18.75
N HIS A 203 -5.99 20.18 -17.86
CA HIS A 203 -4.63 20.59 -18.23
C HIS A 203 -3.75 19.45 -18.78
N SER A 204 -4.12 18.20 -18.52
CA SER A 204 -3.36 17.01 -18.95
C SER A 204 -4.31 15.87 -19.25
N GLU A 205 -5.42 16.14 -19.93
CA GLU A 205 -6.50 15.21 -20.25
C GLU A 205 -5.96 13.88 -20.83
N ASN A 206 -5.14 13.93 -21.88
CA ASN A 206 -4.57 12.73 -22.50
C ASN A 206 -3.76 11.85 -21.52
N TYR A 207 -3.12 12.47 -20.53
CA TYR A 207 -2.37 11.76 -19.50
C TYR A 207 -3.33 11.07 -18.51
N HIS A 208 -4.34 11.78 -18.03
CA HIS A 208 -5.31 11.26 -17.07
C HIS A 208 -6.17 10.16 -17.70
N ASP A 209 -6.74 10.40 -18.88
CA ASP A 209 -7.56 9.42 -19.61
C ASP A 209 -6.73 8.19 -19.99
N GLY A 210 -5.48 8.40 -20.40
CA GLY A 210 -4.56 7.30 -20.68
C GLY A 210 -4.30 6.41 -19.48
N ILE A 211 -4.20 6.97 -18.26
CA ILE A 211 -4.04 6.21 -17.02
C ILE A 211 -5.32 5.43 -16.70
N LEU A 212 -6.49 6.06 -16.75
CA LEU A 212 -7.77 5.42 -16.48
C LEU A 212 -7.99 4.21 -17.40
N ASP A 213 -7.83 4.41 -18.69
CA ASP A 213 -7.93 3.35 -19.72
C ASP A 213 -6.89 2.23 -19.51
N ALA A 214 -5.66 2.58 -19.16
CA ALA A 214 -4.61 1.61 -18.95
C ALA A 214 -4.84 0.80 -17.67
N CYS A 215 -5.28 1.43 -16.60
CA CYS A 215 -5.62 0.77 -15.34
C CYS A 215 -6.79 -0.21 -15.51
N GLU A 216 -7.83 0.15 -16.28
CA GLU A 216 -8.92 -0.77 -16.60
C GLU A 216 -8.41 -2.02 -17.34
N GLN A 217 -7.59 -1.84 -18.38
CA GLN A 217 -7.04 -2.95 -19.17
C GLN A 217 -5.99 -3.76 -18.42
N PHE A 218 -5.32 -3.14 -17.46
CA PHE A 218 -4.32 -3.80 -16.61
C PHE A 218 -4.90 -4.39 -15.32
N ARG A 219 -6.25 -4.39 -15.19
CA ARG A 219 -6.98 -4.95 -14.04
C ARG A 219 -6.58 -4.32 -12.71
N CYS A 220 -6.34 -3.02 -12.71
CA CYS A 220 -6.18 -2.19 -11.51
C CYS A 220 -7.11 -0.97 -11.59
N ASN A 221 -8.38 -1.24 -11.79
CA ASN A 221 -9.42 -0.25 -12.11
C ASN A 221 -9.47 0.87 -11.07
N ILE A 222 -9.50 2.11 -11.58
CA ILE A 222 -9.74 3.32 -10.81
C ILE A 222 -11.23 3.65 -10.91
N GLU A 223 -11.90 3.82 -9.78
CA GLU A 223 -13.31 4.24 -9.70
C GLU A 223 -13.46 5.75 -9.68
N GLU A 224 -12.57 6.44 -8.96
CA GLU A 224 -12.59 7.88 -8.84
C GLU A 224 -11.21 8.48 -9.09
N TRP A 225 -11.20 9.61 -9.78
CA TRP A 225 -10.03 10.42 -10.01
C TRP A 225 -10.35 11.88 -9.70
N ARG A 226 -9.61 12.48 -8.78
CA ARG A 226 -9.89 13.87 -8.38
C ARG A 226 -8.63 14.67 -8.06
N ALA A 227 -8.72 15.99 -8.25
CA ALA A 227 -7.69 16.91 -7.78
C ALA A 227 -7.74 17.01 -6.25
N LYS A 228 -6.58 16.95 -5.60
CA LYS A 228 -6.40 17.20 -4.16
C LYS A 228 -5.96 18.63 -3.90
N SER A 229 -6.01 19.04 -2.62
CA SER A 229 -5.40 20.28 -2.18
C SER A 229 -3.89 20.17 -2.25
N GLY A 230 -3.28 20.92 -3.13
CA GLY A 230 -1.84 20.93 -3.37
C GLY A 230 -1.48 21.10 -4.85
N PRO A 231 -0.38 21.77 -5.16
CA PRO A 231 0.11 21.90 -6.52
C PRO A 231 0.41 20.53 -7.14
N GLY A 232 -0.19 20.24 -8.30
CA GLY A 232 -0.03 18.95 -9.00
C GLY A 232 -0.58 17.73 -8.26
N ALA A 233 -1.33 17.91 -7.16
CA ALA A 233 -1.82 16.81 -6.33
C ALA A 233 -3.13 16.24 -6.89
N PHE A 234 -3.15 14.91 -7.05
CA PHE A 234 -4.30 14.11 -7.46
C PHE A 234 -4.48 12.90 -6.56
N GLU A 235 -5.67 12.34 -6.62
CA GLU A 235 -6.03 11.13 -5.90
C GLU A 235 -6.71 10.15 -6.83
N ALA A 236 -6.27 8.91 -6.78
CA ALA A 236 -6.90 7.77 -7.44
C ALA A 236 -7.51 6.85 -6.40
N THR A 237 -8.77 6.56 -6.59
CA THR A 237 -9.57 5.62 -5.79
C THR A 237 -9.70 4.31 -6.56
N LEU A 238 -9.18 3.20 -6.02
CA LEU A 238 -9.19 1.90 -6.72
C LEU A 238 -10.49 1.15 -6.46
N GLN A 239 -10.97 0.45 -7.47
CA GLN A 239 -12.15 -0.41 -7.36
C GLN A 239 -11.94 -1.52 -6.32
N CYS A 240 -12.93 -1.68 -5.46
CA CYS A 240 -12.98 -2.68 -4.41
C CYS A 240 -12.65 -4.11 -4.88
N SER A 241 -11.96 -4.86 -4.05
CA SER A 241 -11.68 -6.29 -4.24
C SER A 241 -11.22 -6.96 -2.94
N GLU A 242 -11.01 -8.25 -2.98
CA GLU A 242 -10.32 -8.95 -1.89
C GLU A 242 -8.96 -8.32 -1.61
N ALA A 243 -8.53 -8.36 -0.35
CA ALA A 243 -7.32 -7.67 0.11
C ALA A 243 -6.06 -8.07 -0.69
N LYS A 244 -5.93 -9.35 -1.06
CA LYS A 244 -4.79 -9.83 -1.88
C LYS A 244 -4.76 -9.18 -3.26
N ASP A 245 -5.91 -9.13 -3.94
CA ASP A 245 -6.06 -8.50 -5.24
C ASP A 245 -5.90 -6.98 -5.15
N MET A 246 -6.40 -6.34 -4.08
CA MET A 246 -6.23 -4.91 -3.84
C MET A 246 -4.76 -4.51 -3.69
N ALA A 247 -3.96 -5.27 -2.96
CA ALA A 247 -2.54 -5.00 -2.84
C ALA A 247 -1.80 -5.06 -4.19
N ASP A 248 -2.14 -6.07 -5.00
CA ASP A 248 -1.64 -6.20 -6.38
C ASP A 248 -2.10 -5.00 -7.23
N LYS A 249 -3.40 -4.65 -7.22
CA LYS A 249 -3.96 -3.49 -7.94
C LYS A 249 -3.25 -2.20 -7.57
N ALA A 250 -3.02 -1.96 -6.29
CA ALA A 250 -2.35 -0.75 -5.81
C ALA A 250 -0.90 -0.64 -6.31
N SER A 251 -0.13 -1.73 -6.23
CA SER A 251 1.23 -1.76 -6.77
C SER A 251 1.26 -1.55 -8.29
N LEU A 252 0.33 -2.16 -9.00
CA LEU A 252 0.23 -2.06 -10.46
C LEU A 252 -0.31 -0.70 -10.91
N CYS A 253 -1.23 -0.08 -10.17
CA CYS A 253 -1.68 1.28 -10.44
C CYS A 253 -0.51 2.27 -10.34
N LYS A 254 0.33 2.19 -9.30
CA LYS A 254 1.55 2.99 -9.19
C LYS A 254 2.49 2.80 -10.39
N TYR A 255 2.62 1.56 -10.87
CA TYR A 255 3.41 1.25 -12.07
C TYR A 255 2.82 1.89 -13.34
N VAL A 256 1.50 1.78 -13.56
CA VAL A 256 0.80 2.41 -14.69
C VAL A 256 1.00 3.93 -14.68
N VAL A 257 0.75 4.57 -13.54
CA VAL A 257 0.88 6.03 -13.38
C VAL A 257 2.31 6.48 -13.71
N LYS A 258 3.33 5.77 -13.21
CA LYS A 258 4.74 6.06 -13.51
C LYS A 258 5.08 5.84 -15.00
N ALA A 259 4.60 4.75 -15.60
CA ALA A 259 4.85 4.43 -17.00
C ALA A 259 4.24 5.48 -17.96
N TYR A 260 3.02 5.93 -17.66
CA TYR A 260 2.38 7.02 -18.41
C TYR A 260 3.07 8.37 -18.16
N GLY A 261 3.52 8.61 -16.93
CA GLY A 261 4.33 9.79 -16.61
C GLY A 261 5.54 9.92 -17.54
N ILE A 262 6.32 8.85 -17.70
CA ILE A 262 7.47 8.82 -18.61
C ILE A 262 7.07 9.21 -20.04
N LYS A 263 5.92 8.72 -20.53
CA LYS A 263 5.45 9.00 -21.90
C LYS A 263 4.98 10.44 -22.12
N HIS A 264 4.56 11.10 -21.05
CA HIS A 264 3.99 12.46 -21.09
C HIS A 264 4.92 13.54 -20.52
N GLY A 265 6.18 13.20 -20.17
CA GLY A 265 7.11 14.15 -19.54
C GLY A 265 6.64 14.64 -18.18
N ILE A 266 5.92 13.78 -17.47
CA ILE A 266 5.40 14.03 -16.12
C ILE A 266 6.07 13.05 -15.17
N THR A 267 6.49 13.52 -13.99
CA THR A 267 6.97 12.66 -12.91
C THR A 267 5.92 12.57 -11.82
N PRO A 268 5.21 11.44 -11.71
CA PRO A 268 4.35 11.19 -10.57
C PRO A 268 5.21 10.87 -9.33
N CYS A 269 4.83 11.44 -8.21
CA CYS A 269 5.55 11.33 -6.95
C CYS A 269 4.65 10.77 -5.86
N PHE A 270 4.95 9.56 -5.39
CA PHE A 270 4.26 8.88 -4.30
C PHE A 270 4.98 9.06 -2.94
N MET A 271 5.92 9.99 -2.81
CA MET A 271 6.50 10.33 -1.51
C MET A 271 5.42 10.79 -0.56
N ALA A 272 5.49 10.39 0.71
CA ALA A 272 4.51 10.80 1.71
C ALA A 272 4.50 12.33 1.93
N LYS A 273 5.64 13.00 1.81
CA LYS A 273 5.77 14.46 1.92
C LYS A 273 6.67 14.99 0.80
N PRO A 274 6.10 15.30 -0.38
CA PRO A 274 6.89 15.78 -1.53
C PRO A 274 7.46 17.18 -1.33
N ARG A 275 6.77 18.04 -0.56
CA ARG A 275 7.15 19.44 -0.33
C ARG A 275 6.93 19.87 1.10
N HIS A 276 7.78 20.76 1.58
CA HIS A 276 7.61 21.43 2.87
C HIS A 276 6.34 22.29 2.87
N GLU A 277 5.69 22.44 4.03
CA GLU A 277 4.49 23.26 4.26
C GLU A 277 3.23 22.93 3.42
N LEU A 278 3.31 21.99 2.47
CA LEU A 278 2.16 21.55 1.70
C LEU A 278 1.60 20.22 2.25
N PRO A 279 0.33 19.89 1.96
CA PRO A 279 -0.22 18.58 2.31
C PRO A 279 0.66 17.44 1.76
N GLY A 280 0.76 16.35 2.52
CA GLY A 280 1.42 15.14 2.06
C GLY A 280 0.49 14.23 1.26
N ASN A 281 1.03 13.11 0.79
CA ASN A 281 0.31 12.07 0.06
C ASN A 281 -0.03 10.89 0.97
N GLY A 282 -1.30 10.64 1.19
CA GLY A 282 -1.83 9.50 1.90
C GLY A 282 -1.97 8.26 1.01
N GLY A 283 -1.91 7.09 1.65
CA GLY A 283 -2.27 5.80 1.06
C GLY A 283 -3.31 5.14 1.96
N HIS A 284 -4.49 5.76 2.05
CA HIS A 284 -5.54 5.29 2.96
C HIS A 284 -6.06 3.93 2.53
N MET A 285 -6.27 3.04 3.51
CA MET A 285 -6.79 1.70 3.28
C MET A 285 -8.12 1.53 4.00
N ASN A 286 -9.16 1.25 3.24
CA ASN A 286 -10.42 0.82 3.79
C ASN A 286 -10.43 -0.70 3.93
N ILE A 287 -10.93 -1.22 5.03
CA ILE A 287 -11.02 -2.65 5.31
C ILE A 287 -12.39 -3.02 5.89
N SER A 288 -12.95 -4.11 5.39
CA SER A 288 -14.10 -4.79 5.97
C SER A 288 -13.90 -6.29 5.97
N LEU A 289 -14.63 -7.00 6.79
CA LEU A 289 -14.73 -8.46 6.73
C LEU A 289 -16.15 -8.84 6.30
N ILE A 290 -16.25 -9.79 5.40
CA ILE A 290 -17.52 -10.40 4.98
C ILE A 290 -17.55 -11.87 5.36
N THR A 291 -18.74 -12.37 5.63
CA THR A 291 -19.04 -13.79 5.81
C THR A 291 -19.19 -14.49 4.46
N ALA A 292 -19.23 -15.82 4.43
CA ALA A 292 -19.37 -16.60 3.21
C ALA A 292 -20.68 -16.32 2.43
N ASP A 293 -21.73 -15.82 3.11
CA ASP A 293 -22.98 -15.36 2.49
C ASP A 293 -22.93 -13.88 2.05
N GLY A 294 -21.75 -13.24 2.13
CA GLY A 294 -21.51 -11.89 1.64
C GLY A 294 -22.00 -10.76 2.56
N LYS A 295 -22.39 -11.04 3.79
CA LYS A 295 -22.77 -9.99 4.74
C LYS A 295 -21.57 -9.41 5.47
N SER A 296 -21.68 -8.15 5.90
CA SER A 296 -20.66 -7.54 6.75
C SER A 296 -20.56 -8.28 8.09
N ALA A 297 -19.34 -8.73 8.42
CA ALA A 297 -19.05 -9.28 9.73
C ALA A 297 -18.86 -8.20 10.81
N PHE A 298 -18.67 -6.93 10.39
CA PHE A 298 -18.43 -5.81 11.31
C PHE A 298 -19.71 -5.19 11.87
N THR A 299 -20.87 -5.43 11.26
CA THR A 299 -22.12 -4.82 11.69
C THR A 299 -23.07 -5.82 12.34
N ARG A 300 -24.03 -5.32 13.08
CA ARG A 300 -25.12 -6.09 13.69
C ARG A 300 -26.47 -5.54 13.23
N ASP A 301 -27.47 -6.41 13.15
CA ASP A 301 -28.82 -6.07 12.65
C ASP A 301 -29.52 -5.02 13.53
N THR A 302 -29.33 -5.11 14.85
CA THR A 302 -29.90 -4.18 15.82
C THR A 302 -28.79 -3.53 16.64
N PRO A 303 -28.87 -2.21 16.88
CA PRO A 303 -27.88 -1.53 17.72
C PRO A 303 -27.78 -2.18 19.10
N ASP A 304 -26.57 -2.20 19.65
CA ASP A 304 -26.33 -2.60 21.02
C ASP A 304 -27.04 -1.61 21.98
N PRO A 305 -27.90 -2.08 22.88
CA PRO A 305 -28.62 -1.22 23.83
C PRO A 305 -27.71 -0.62 24.91
N SER A 306 -26.50 -1.18 25.11
CA SER A 306 -25.54 -0.72 26.12
C SER A 306 -24.09 -0.80 25.60
N PRO A 307 -23.76 -0.07 24.52
CA PRO A 307 -22.42 -0.12 23.95
C PRO A 307 -21.42 0.62 24.85
N PRO A 308 -20.12 0.26 24.83
CA PRO A 308 -19.10 0.98 25.58
C PRO A 308 -19.00 2.47 25.16
N TYR A 309 -19.29 2.76 23.91
CA TYR A 309 -19.43 4.10 23.34
C TYR A 309 -20.58 4.12 22.34
N PRO A 310 -21.41 5.20 22.30
CA PRO A 310 -22.52 5.31 21.34
C PRO A 310 -22.10 5.10 19.87
N ASP A 311 -20.91 5.54 19.51
CA ASP A 311 -20.36 5.45 18.15
C ASP A 311 -20.19 4.01 17.65
N VAL A 312 -20.06 3.03 18.55
CA VAL A 312 -19.91 1.60 18.20
C VAL A 312 -21.17 0.77 18.42
N ALA A 313 -22.32 1.42 18.63
CA ALA A 313 -23.58 0.71 18.87
C ALA A 313 -23.98 -0.23 17.71
N HIS A 314 -23.63 0.13 16.48
CA HIS A 314 -23.90 -0.67 15.30
C HIS A 314 -22.81 -1.70 14.95
N LEU A 315 -21.67 -1.69 15.65
CA LEU A 315 -20.65 -2.70 15.44
C LEU A 315 -20.98 -4.01 16.14
N SER A 316 -20.69 -5.12 15.45
CA SER A 316 -20.65 -6.45 16.06
C SER A 316 -19.50 -6.54 17.07
N ASP A 317 -19.52 -7.57 17.92
CA ASP A 317 -18.39 -7.82 18.84
C ASP A 317 -17.10 -8.07 18.06
N LEU A 318 -17.17 -8.79 16.92
CA LEU A 318 -16.05 -8.97 16.02
C LEU A 318 -15.53 -7.63 15.50
N GLY A 319 -16.41 -6.74 15.06
CA GLY A 319 -16.02 -5.42 14.55
C GLY A 319 -15.33 -4.56 15.63
N ARG A 320 -15.84 -4.58 16.88
CA ARG A 320 -15.21 -3.88 18.01
C ARG A 320 -13.84 -4.45 18.37
N GLN A 321 -13.73 -5.78 18.39
CA GLN A 321 -12.46 -6.47 18.67
C GLN A 321 -11.43 -6.23 17.57
N PHE A 322 -11.87 -6.20 16.31
CA PHE A 322 -11.01 -5.88 15.17
C PHE A 322 -10.47 -4.44 15.27
N LEU A 323 -11.34 -3.46 15.54
CA LEU A 323 -10.94 -2.07 15.82
C LEU A 323 -9.92 -2.00 16.95
N THR A 324 -10.18 -2.73 18.04
CA THR A 324 -9.28 -2.76 19.19
C THR A 324 -7.92 -3.33 18.86
N GLY A 325 -7.89 -4.41 18.09
CA GLY A 325 -6.63 -5.00 17.62
C GLY A 325 -5.78 -4.00 16.83
N LEU A 326 -6.41 -3.22 15.96
CA LEU A 326 -5.75 -2.13 15.23
C LEU A 326 -5.20 -1.07 16.17
N LEU A 327 -6.01 -0.56 17.11
CA LEU A 327 -5.59 0.49 18.05
C LEU A 327 -4.41 0.07 18.92
N VAL A 328 -4.47 -1.14 19.47
CA VAL A 328 -3.43 -1.66 20.37
C VAL A 328 -2.12 -1.95 19.63
N GLY A 329 -2.21 -2.47 18.41
CA GLY A 329 -1.02 -2.86 17.64
C GLY A 329 -0.42 -1.76 16.77
N LEU A 330 -1.14 -0.65 16.52
CA LEU A 330 -0.71 0.41 15.63
C LEU A 330 0.69 0.97 15.92
N PRO A 331 1.07 1.25 17.19
CA PRO A 331 2.42 1.75 17.49
C PRO A 331 3.53 0.80 17.08
N ASP A 332 3.29 -0.51 17.19
CA ASP A 332 4.29 -1.54 16.97
C ASP A 332 4.54 -1.85 15.48
N ILE A 333 3.63 -1.39 14.58
CA ILE A 333 3.75 -1.66 13.13
C ILE A 333 4.00 -0.40 12.30
N MET A 334 4.24 0.72 12.93
CA MET A 334 4.40 2.02 12.25
C MET A 334 5.37 2.00 11.06
N PRO A 335 6.52 1.28 11.07
CA PRO A 335 7.42 1.25 9.92
C PRO A 335 6.81 0.60 8.66
N LEU A 336 5.75 -0.20 8.79
CA LEU A 336 5.03 -0.75 7.63
C LEU A 336 4.11 0.30 6.98
N PHE A 337 3.62 1.27 7.77
CA PHE A 337 2.74 2.36 7.32
C PHE A 337 3.49 3.62 6.93
N ALA A 338 4.63 3.86 7.55
CA ALA A 338 5.50 5.00 7.35
C ALA A 338 6.96 4.52 7.21
N PRO A 339 7.35 3.97 6.02
CA PRO A 339 8.58 3.18 5.88
C PRO A 339 9.85 4.02 5.66
N THR A 340 9.75 5.33 5.55
CA THR A 340 10.89 6.20 5.24
C THR A 340 11.00 7.37 6.21
N ILE A 341 12.17 8.01 6.27
CA ILE A 341 12.34 9.27 7.04
C ILE A 341 11.32 10.32 6.58
N ASN A 342 11.06 10.38 5.28
CA ASN A 342 10.09 11.31 4.69
C ASN A 342 8.67 11.05 5.15
N SER A 343 8.27 9.80 5.39
CA SER A 343 6.91 9.43 5.79
C SER A 343 6.47 10.14 7.08
N TYR A 344 7.39 10.30 8.04
CA TYR A 344 7.12 10.97 9.34
C TYR A 344 6.94 12.48 9.21
N LYS A 345 7.44 13.09 8.13
CA LYS A 345 7.19 14.52 7.83
C LYS A 345 5.75 14.81 7.38
N ARG A 346 4.98 13.76 7.03
CA ARG A 346 3.55 13.85 6.75
C ARG A 346 2.70 13.81 8.03
N LEU A 347 3.14 13.03 9.03
CA LEU A 347 2.40 12.78 10.28
C LEU A 347 2.59 13.95 11.27
N VAL A 348 2.13 15.13 10.89
CA VAL A 348 2.25 16.37 11.67
C VAL A 348 0.87 16.97 11.91
N GLU A 349 0.77 17.80 12.95
CA GLU A 349 -0.45 18.54 13.28
C GLU A 349 -0.86 19.48 12.12
N ASP A 350 -2.14 19.83 12.05
CA ASP A 350 -2.72 20.81 11.14
C ASP A 350 -2.78 20.46 9.64
N LEU A 351 -2.33 19.27 9.21
CA LEU A 351 -2.33 18.86 7.80
C LEU A 351 -3.18 17.61 7.51
N TRP A 352 -4.25 17.37 8.28
CA TRP A 352 -5.20 16.26 8.09
C TRP A 352 -4.60 14.86 8.17
N ALA A 353 -3.34 14.72 8.63
CA ALA A 353 -2.69 13.45 8.89
C ALA A 353 -2.75 13.13 10.40
N PRO A 354 -3.11 11.90 10.79
CA PRO A 354 -3.19 11.54 12.20
C PRO A 354 -1.79 11.41 12.82
N ASN A 355 -1.64 11.88 14.05
CA ASN A 355 -0.40 11.84 14.83
C ASN A 355 -0.53 11.08 16.17
N THR A 356 -1.73 10.55 16.45
CA THR A 356 -2.04 9.81 17.69
C THR A 356 -2.76 8.50 17.37
N VAL A 357 -2.70 7.54 18.30
CA VAL A 357 -3.57 6.36 18.28
C VAL A 357 -4.97 6.80 18.61
N SER A 358 -5.83 6.90 17.62
CA SER A 358 -7.17 7.46 17.75
C SER A 358 -8.17 6.82 16.80
N TRP A 359 -9.44 6.89 17.14
CA TRP A 359 -10.55 6.47 16.29
C TRP A 359 -11.76 7.39 16.46
N GLY A 360 -12.69 7.32 15.53
CA GLY A 360 -13.96 8.05 15.64
C GLY A 360 -14.90 7.76 14.48
N LEU A 361 -16.22 7.83 14.77
CA LEU A 361 -17.26 7.69 13.75
C LEU A 361 -17.24 8.90 12.81
N GLU A 362 -16.97 8.65 11.53
CA GLU A 362 -16.84 9.67 10.47
C GLU A 362 -15.79 10.76 10.77
N HIS A 363 -14.80 10.47 11.62
CA HIS A 363 -13.82 11.46 12.06
C HIS A 363 -12.55 11.43 11.19
N ARG A 364 -12.40 12.40 10.29
CA ARG A 364 -11.30 12.43 9.28
C ARG A 364 -9.92 12.76 9.85
N ALA A 365 -9.82 13.19 11.10
CA ALA A 365 -8.54 13.41 11.77
C ALA A 365 -8.07 12.19 12.58
N ALA A 366 -8.91 11.17 12.75
CA ALA A 366 -8.55 9.95 13.47
C ALA A 366 -7.58 9.08 12.66
N SER A 367 -6.74 8.31 13.35
CA SER A 367 -5.91 7.25 12.75
C SER A 367 -6.78 6.16 12.11
N ILE A 368 -7.91 5.85 12.75
CA ILE A 368 -8.87 4.88 12.26
C ILE A 368 -10.25 5.55 12.25
N ARG A 369 -10.76 5.80 11.05
CA ARG A 369 -12.11 6.33 10.87
C ARG A 369 -13.07 5.15 10.73
N LEU A 370 -14.04 5.08 11.63
CA LEU A 370 -15.16 4.16 11.54
C LEU A 370 -16.23 4.74 10.61
N ILE A 371 -16.70 3.95 9.68
CA ILE A 371 -17.81 4.25 8.78
C ILE A 371 -18.86 3.18 8.98
N THR A 372 -20.04 3.54 9.55
CA THR A 372 -21.09 2.61 9.94
C THR A 372 -22.47 3.31 10.01
N PRO A 373 -23.60 2.61 10.08
CA PRO A 373 -24.90 3.26 10.36
C PRO A 373 -24.83 4.13 11.64
N PRO A 374 -25.56 5.23 11.69
CA PRO A 374 -26.54 5.71 10.69
C PRO A 374 -25.97 6.46 9.47
N THR A 375 -24.66 6.63 9.35
CA THR A 375 -24.01 7.42 8.33
C THR A 375 -23.75 6.63 7.03
N ALA A 376 -23.78 5.30 7.09
CA ALA A 376 -23.58 4.42 5.94
C ALA A 376 -24.59 3.26 5.94
N ASN A 377 -24.67 2.53 4.82
CA ASN A 377 -25.37 1.26 4.76
C ASN A 377 -24.67 0.23 5.67
N ALA A 378 -25.43 -0.64 6.35
CA ALA A 378 -24.90 -1.67 7.25
C ALA A 378 -23.80 -2.52 6.56
N ASN A 379 -24.04 -2.96 5.33
CA ASN A 379 -23.05 -3.74 4.58
C ASN A 379 -21.82 -2.92 4.15
N ALA A 380 -21.87 -1.61 4.20
CA ALA A 380 -20.75 -0.70 3.92
C ALA A 380 -19.96 -0.33 5.18
N THR A 381 -20.23 -1.01 6.30
CA THR A 381 -19.48 -0.80 7.56
C THR A 381 -18.04 -1.24 7.40
N ARG A 382 -17.10 -0.30 7.65
CA ARG A 382 -15.67 -0.50 7.45
C ARG A 382 -14.81 0.42 8.30
N PHE A 383 -13.53 0.14 8.33
CA PHE A 383 -12.52 1.00 8.91
C PHE A 383 -11.64 1.59 7.82
N GLU A 384 -11.50 2.91 7.80
CA GLU A 384 -10.50 3.63 7.00
C GLU A 384 -9.26 3.86 7.85
N ILE A 385 -8.16 3.23 7.48
CA ILE A 385 -6.87 3.40 8.14
C ILE A 385 -6.12 4.52 7.43
N ARG A 386 -5.89 5.64 8.13
CA ARG A 386 -5.43 6.91 7.56
C ARG A 386 -3.94 7.19 7.77
N VAL A 387 -3.28 6.36 8.57
CA VAL A 387 -1.85 6.48 8.87
C VAL A 387 -0.94 6.19 7.67
N PRO A 388 -1.22 5.17 6.81
CA PRO A 388 -0.30 4.83 5.73
C PRO A 388 -0.06 5.98 4.77
N GLY A 389 1.21 6.19 4.42
CA GLY A 389 1.62 7.08 3.33
C GLY A 389 1.48 6.41 1.96
N ALA A 390 1.42 7.23 0.90
CA ALA A 390 1.40 6.70 -0.47
C ALA A 390 2.70 5.96 -0.85
N ASP A 391 3.78 6.15 -0.10
CA ASP A 391 5.07 5.48 -0.23
C ASP A 391 5.11 4.08 0.39
N ALA A 392 4.13 3.72 1.22
CA ALA A 392 4.07 2.41 1.85
C ALA A 392 3.82 1.27 0.85
N ASN A 393 4.34 0.07 1.19
CA ASN A 393 4.08 -1.15 0.42
C ASN A 393 2.65 -1.65 0.72
N PRO A 394 1.72 -1.67 -0.25
CA PRO A 394 0.33 -1.99 -0.01
C PRO A 394 0.10 -3.41 0.52
N HIS A 395 0.95 -4.38 0.16
CA HIS A 395 0.87 -5.74 0.68
C HIS A 395 1.17 -5.79 2.18
N PHE A 396 2.21 -5.10 2.62
CA PHE A 396 2.57 -5.03 4.04
C PHE A 396 1.53 -4.25 4.84
N VAL A 397 1.00 -3.16 4.26
CA VAL A 397 -0.06 -2.38 4.90
C VAL A 397 -1.29 -3.23 5.16
N LEU A 398 -1.80 -3.92 4.13
CA LEU A 398 -2.98 -4.79 4.29
C LEU A 398 -2.70 -6.00 5.17
N ALA A 399 -1.51 -6.62 5.08
CA ALA A 399 -1.12 -7.69 5.97
C ALA A 399 -1.14 -7.25 7.45
N ALA A 400 -0.62 -6.05 7.74
CA ALA A 400 -0.62 -5.49 9.10
C ALA A 400 -2.04 -5.20 9.61
N ILE A 401 -2.87 -4.57 8.79
CA ILE A 401 -4.27 -4.28 9.15
C ILE A 401 -5.01 -5.58 9.49
N ILE A 402 -4.92 -6.58 8.64
CA ILE A 402 -5.62 -7.85 8.82
C ILE A 402 -5.08 -8.61 10.03
N ALA A 403 -3.76 -8.72 10.17
CA ALA A 403 -3.15 -9.45 11.27
C ALA A 403 -3.45 -8.82 12.64
N LEU A 404 -3.36 -7.49 12.75
CA LEU A 404 -3.67 -6.77 13.98
C LEU A 404 -5.16 -6.86 14.34
N GLY A 405 -6.02 -6.60 13.35
CA GLY A 405 -7.47 -6.67 13.56
C GLY A 405 -7.89 -8.08 13.99
N TRP A 406 -7.38 -9.11 13.32
CA TRP A 406 -7.69 -10.50 13.66
C TRP A 406 -7.15 -10.92 15.03
N ARG A 407 -5.94 -10.48 15.39
CA ARG A 407 -5.42 -10.64 16.76
C ARG A 407 -6.36 -10.07 17.81
N GLY A 408 -6.97 -8.92 17.53
CA GLY A 408 -7.97 -8.32 18.42
C GLY A 408 -9.20 -9.23 18.62
N VAL A 409 -9.64 -9.89 17.55
CA VAL A 409 -10.75 -10.87 17.58
C VAL A 409 -10.35 -12.12 18.37
N GLU A 410 -9.19 -12.70 18.09
CA GLU A 410 -8.70 -13.92 18.78
C GLU A 410 -8.52 -13.70 20.27
N LYS A 411 -8.01 -12.54 20.67
CA LYS A 411 -7.78 -12.16 22.08
C LYS A 411 -8.98 -11.50 22.75
N LYS A 412 -10.07 -11.26 22.01
CA LYS A 412 -11.28 -10.58 22.50
C LYS A 412 -10.97 -9.27 23.20
N LEU A 413 -10.14 -8.44 22.56
CA LEU A 413 -9.67 -7.19 23.13
C LEU A 413 -10.81 -6.17 23.26
N GLU A 414 -10.75 -5.32 24.29
CA GLU A 414 -11.68 -4.22 24.54
C GLU A 414 -11.10 -2.88 24.15
N ILE A 415 -11.93 -1.93 23.67
CA ILE A 415 -11.51 -0.63 23.16
C ILE A 415 -10.78 0.17 24.26
N PRO A 416 -9.48 0.50 24.08
CA PRO A 416 -8.65 1.07 25.14
C PRO A 416 -8.81 2.59 25.32
N VAL A 417 -9.32 3.29 24.28
CA VAL A 417 -9.42 4.76 24.26
C VAL A 417 -10.79 5.19 23.76
N PRO A 418 -11.34 6.33 24.25
CA PRO A 418 -12.60 6.87 23.74
C PRO A 418 -12.46 7.34 22.28
N PRO A 419 -13.58 7.48 21.56
CA PRO A 419 -13.56 8.13 20.23
C PRO A 419 -13.13 9.59 20.34
N LEU A 420 -12.55 10.13 19.26
CA LEU A 420 -12.26 11.56 19.18
C LEU A 420 -13.54 12.36 19.28
N PRO A 421 -13.58 13.42 20.11
CA PRO A 421 -14.75 14.27 20.26
C PRO A 421 -15.03 15.03 18.95
N LYS A 422 -16.34 15.23 18.66
CA LYS A 422 -16.78 16.03 17.52
C LYS A 422 -16.85 17.51 17.92
N GLY A 423 -16.27 18.38 17.09
CA GLY A 423 -16.39 19.84 17.28
C GLY A 423 -15.42 20.47 18.28
N GLU A 424 -14.51 19.72 18.88
CA GLU A 424 -13.40 20.25 19.66
C GLU A 424 -12.14 20.41 18.83
N ASP A 425 -11.38 21.46 19.13
CA ASP A 425 -10.09 21.68 18.52
C ASP A 425 -9.13 20.55 18.88
N MET A 426 -8.48 19.96 17.90
CA MET A 426 -7.60 18.79 18.07
C MET A 426 -6.47 19.02 19.07
N SER A 427 -6.06 20.27 19.27
CA SER A 427 -5.05 20.67 20.23
C SER A 427 -5.49 20.51 21.70
N SER A 428 -6.79 20.44 21.97
CA SER A 428 -7.34 20.32 23.33
C SER A 428 -7.54 18.86 23.79
N SER A 429 -7.50 17.88 22.87
CA SER A 429 -7.70 16.46 23.19
C SER A 429 -6.43 15.71 23.62
N SER A 430 -5.31 16.43 23.85
CA SER A 430 -3.96 15.88 24.05
C SER A 430 -3.76 15.00 25.31
N ASP A 431 -4.69 15.00 26.25
CA ASP A 431 -4.44 14.40 27.57
C ASP A 431 -4.66 12.88 27.68
N LYS A 432 -5.21 12.20 26.65
CA LYS A 432 -5.51 10.75 26.74
C LYS A 432 -5.12 9.91 25.51
N SER A 433 -4.69 10.50 24.42
CA SER A 433 -4.30 9.76 23.24
C SER A 433 -2.80 9.46 23.24
N MET A 434 -2.42 8.20 23.00
CA MET A 434 -1.03 7.81 22.83
C MET A 434 -0.49 8.40 21.53
N PRO A 435 0.62 9.17 21.55
CA PRO A 435 1.22 9.69 20.32
C PRO A 435 1.77 8.54 19.46
N LEU A 436 1.68 8.70 18.14
CA LEU A 436 2.41 7.86 17.20
C LEU A 436 3.88 8.28 17.18
N ALA A 437 4.76 7.36 16.77
CA ALA A 437 6.19 7.67 16.60
C ALA A 437 6.38 8.88 15.67
N LYS A 438 7.28 9.80 16.03
CA LYS A 438 7.56 11.02 15.26
C LYS A 438 8.74 10.88 14.30
N ALA A 439 9.45 9.77 14.37
CA ALA A 439 10.61 9.48 13.53
C ALA A 439 10.70 8.00 13.20
N LEU A 440 11.31 7.68 12.06
CA LEU A 440 11.53 6.29 11.64
C LEU A 440 12.36 5.52 12.69
N LYS A 441 13.37 6.15 13.29
CA LYS A 441 14.22 5.54 14.32
C LYS A 441 13.43 5.08 15.54
N GLU A 442 12.52 5.90 16.03
CA GLU A 442 11.63 5.59 17.14
C GLU A 442 10.68 4.44 16.79
N ALA A 443 10.08 4.49 15.62
CA ALA A 443 9.16 3.47 15.15
C ALA A 443 9.86 2.11 14.94
N VAL A 444 11.07 2.09 14.38
CA VAL A 444 11.85 0.86 14.21
C VAL A 444 12.24 0.26 15.56
N ALA A 445 12.67 1.09 16.52
CA ALA A 445 12.97 0.61 17.85
C ALA A 445 11.77 -0.05 18.54
N THR A 446 10.55 0.47 18.34
CA THR A 446 9.31 -0.13 18.86
C THR A 446 8.96 -1.41 18.10
N PHE A 447 9.06 -1.40 16.77
CA PHE A 447 8.76 -2.54 15.90
C PHE A 447 9.65 -3.76 16.19
N THR A 448 10.96 -3.54 16.45
CA THR A 448 11.94 -4.61 16.64
C THR A 448 12.05 -5.09 18.09
N ARG A 449 11.39 -4.45 19.04
CA ARG A 449 11.36 -4.84 20.45
C ARG A 449 10.95 -6.31 20.61
N LEU A 450 11.50 -7.03 21.60
CA LEU A 450 11.22 -8.45 21.84
C LEU A 450 9.74 -8.74 22.17
N ASP A 451 9.06 -7.79 22.82
CA ASP A 451 7.65 -7.86 23.21
C ASP A 451 6.70 -7.15 22.21
N SER A 452 7.21 -6.76 21.05
CA SER A 452 6.43 -6.07 20.01
C SER A 452 5.31 -6.97 19.47
N VAL A 453 4.12 -6.37 19.31
CA VAL A 453 2.99 -7.03 18.63
C VAL A 453 3.36 -7.44 17.20
N ALA A 454 4.28 -6.71 16.54
CA ALA A 454 4.77 -7.10 15.21
C ALA A 454 5.40 -8.51 15.21
N ARG A 455 6.18 -8.87 16.23
CA ARG A 455 6.75 -10.22 16.35
C ARG A 455 5.69 -11.29 16.57
N GLU A 456 4.68 -10.99 17.37
CA GLU A 456 3.57 -11.90 17.61
C GLU A 456 2.80 -12.22 16.32
N VAL A 457 2.55 -11.23 15.46
CA VAL A 457 1.69 -11.42 14.29
C VAL A 457 2.46 -11.84 13.03
N PHE A 458 3.74 -11.48 12.87
CA PHE A 458 4.55 -11.73 11.68
C PHE A 458 5.74 -12.67 11.90
N GLY A 459 6.11 -12.92 13.15
CA GLY A 459 7.28 -13.71 13.52
C GLY A 459 8.61 -12.93 13.46
N ASP A 460 9.61 -13.49 14.16
CA ASP A 460 10.91 -12.85 14.33
C ASP A 460 11.64 -12.64 13.01
N SER A 461 11.63 -13.62 12.10
CA SER A 461 12.35 -13.54 10.83
C SER A 461 11.92 -12.35 9.97
N PHE A 462 10.62 -12.04 9.91
CA PHE A 462 10.14 -10.88 9.18
C PHE A 462 10.55 -9.57 9.87
N VAL A 463 10.36 -9.52 11.20
CA VAL A 463 10.65 -8.30 11.97
C VAL A 463 12.14 -7.95 11.93
N GLU A 464 13.03 -8.94 12.06
CA GLU A 464 14.48 -8.73 11.94
C GLU A 464 14.87 -8.31 10.51
N HIS A 465 14.32 -8.97 9.50
CA HIS A 465 14.63 -8.63 8.11
C HIS A 465 14.15 -7.22 7.76
N PHE A 466 12.86 -6.93 7.97
CA PHE A 466 12.29 -5.62 7.62
C PHE A 466 12.88 -4.50 8.49
N GLY A 467 13.04 -4.74 9.79
CA GLY A 467 13.68 -3.80 10.72
C GLY A 467 15.09 -3.43 10.28
N GLY A 468 15.91 -4.43 9.92
CA GLY A 468 17.27 -4.22 9.42
C GLY A 468 17.33 -3.37 8.15
N THR A 469 16.37 -3.52 7.23
CA THR A 469 16.28 -2.64 6.04
C THR A 469 15.99 -1.19 6.42
N ARG A 470 15.21 -0.97 7.48
CA ARG A 470 14.88 0.40 7.96
C ARG A 470 16.02 1.01 8.77
N GLU A 471 16.73 0.21 9.58
CA GLU A 471 17.95 0.64 10.28
C GLU A 471 18.98 1.21 9.31
N TYR A 472 19.16 0.57 8.14
CA TYR A 472 20.07 1.09 7.12
C TYR A 472 19.62 2.46 6.56
N LYS A 473 18.32 2.65 6.32
CA LYS A 473 17.80 3.98 5.88
C LYS A 473 18.03 5.06 6.94
N ILE A 474 17.95 4.72 8.22
CA ILE A 474 18.26 5.63 9.33
C ILE A 474 19.75 5.96 9.31
N GLN A 475 20.62 4.96 9.17
CA GLN A 475 22.06 5.14 9.09
C GLN A 475 22.44 6.08 7.93
N LEU A 476 21.93 5.85 6.72
CA LEU A 476 22.18 6.72 5.56
C LEU A 476 21.77 8.17 5.82
N TRP A 477 20.66 8.38 6.53
CA TRP A 477 20.20 9.71 6.90
C TRP A 477 21.12 10.37 7.94
N GLU A 478 21.57 9.63 8.93
CA GLU A 478 22.45 10.15 10.00
C GLU A 478 23.87 10.44 9.49
N GLU A 479 24.32 9.71 8.47
CA GLU A 479 25.62 9.93 7.82
C GLU A 479 25.58 11.04 6.75
N ALA A 480 24.39 11.46 6.31
CA ALA A 480 24.26 12.49 5.29
C ALA A 480 24.74 13.86 5.81
N VAL A 481 25.62 14.51 5.07
CA VAL A 481 26.00 15.89 5.30
C VAL A 481 24.98 16.80 4.64
N THR A 482 24.17 17.50 5.44
CA THR A 482 22.96 18.21 4.97
C THR A 482 23.07 19.73 5.04
N ASP A 483 24.19 20.31 5.47
CA ASP A 483 24.36 21.78 5.58
C ASP A 483 25.39 22.33 4.61
#